data_29bb022c4b258376a312d93e2ee95fb8
#
_entry.id   29bb022c4b258376a312d93e2ee95fb8
#
_cell.length_a   1.000
_cell.length_b   1.000
_cell.length_c   1.000
_cell.angle_alpha   90.00
_cell.angle_beta   90.00
_cell.angle_gamma   90.00
#
_symmetry.space_group_name_H-M   'P 1'
#
loop_
_entity.id
_entity.type
_entity.pdbx_description
1 polymer ?
#
loop_
_entity_poly.entity_id
_entity_poly.type
_entity_poly.pdbx_seq_one_letter_code
_entity_poly.pdbx_strand_id
1 'polypeptide(L)'
;TELVELLAVASELQLAALVEVHTLSELDAAMSAHADIIGINNRDLHTFTTNLDVTAALRPHVPDEVIMVSESGIHTLKDVHRLEELRVDAMLIGEELVSATDTPARVRQFTQRNKDE
;
A
#
# COMPACT_ATOMS: atom_id res chain seq x y z
N THR A 1 16.31 11.90 12.65
CA THR A 1 15.06 11.31 13.14
C THR A 1 15.18 9.79 13.22
N GLU A 2 14.36 9.18 14.04
CA GLU A 2 14.33 7.72 14.20
C GLU A 2 14.08 6.98 12.89
N LEU A 3 13.18 7.47 12.04
CA LEU A 3 12.91 6.87 10.73
C LEU A 3 14.16 6.87 9.84
N VAL A 4 14.91 7.98 9.79
CA VAL A 4 16.15 8.07 9.02
C VAL A 4 17.16 7.05 9.52
N GLU A 5 17.30 6.90 10.83
CA GLU A 5 18.22 5.93 11.45
C GLU A 5 17.83 4.49 11.11
N LEU A 6 16.53 4.15 11.20
CA LEU A 6 16.03 2.82 10.86
C LEU A 6 16.24 2.49 9.39
N LEU A 7 16.01 3.44 8.47
CA LEU A 7 16.25 3.24 7.05
C LEU A 7 17.74 3.04 6.75
N ALA A 8 18.62 3.75 7.45
CA ALA A 8 20.06 3.56 7.32
C ALA A 8 20.49 2.15 7.74
N VAL A 9 19.99 1.66 8.88
CA VAL A 9 20.26 0.31 9.36
C VAL A 9 19.73 -0.75 8.39
N ALA A 10 18.50 -0.58 7.88
CA ALA A 10 17.92 -1.47 6.88
C ALA A 10 18.80 -1.57 5.63
N SER A 11 19.30 -0.42 5.16
CA SER A 11 20.18 -0.34 4.01
C SER A 11 21.51 -1.07 4.26
N GLU A 12 22.12 -0.88 5.43
CA GLU A 12 23.36 -1.58 5.82
C GLU A 12 23.16 -3.10 5.84
N LEU A 13 21.98 -3.55 6.28
CA LEU A 13 21.64 -4.97 6.35
C LEU A 13 21.12 -5.51 5.01
N GLN A 14 21.07 -4.69 3.96
CA GLN A 14 20.54 -5.04 2.64
C GLN A 14 19.09 -5.51 2.68
N LEU A 15 18.27 -4.88 3.55
CA LEU A 15 16.85 -5.13 3.68
C LEU A 15 16.06 -4.07 2.93
N ALA A 16 15.04 -4.51 2.19
CA ALA A 16 14.02 -3.59 1.67
C ALA A 16 13.16 -3.10 2.85
N ALA A 17 12.81 -1.82 2.84
CA ALA A 17 12.01 -1.22 3.91
C ALA A 17 10.71 -0.67 3.34
N LEU A 18 9.58 -1.24 3.78
CA LEU A 18 8.25 -0.73 3.49
C LEU A 18 7.89 0.28 4.58
N VAL A 19 7.82 1.56 4.22
CA VAL A 19 7.48 2.63 5.15
C VAL A 19 5.98 2.90 5.08
N GLU A 20 5.28 2.55 6.15
CA GLU A 20 3.84 2.68 6.22
C GLU A 20 3.43 4.09 6.65
N VAL A 21 2.48 4.68 5.92
CA VAL A 21 1.92 6.00 6.19
C VAL A 21 0.40 5.98 6.09
N HIS A 22 -0.25 6.91 6.80
CA HIS A 22 -1.71 7.05 6.79
C HIS A 22 -2.16 8.47 6.46
N THR A 23 -1.32 9.46 6.72
CA THR A 23 -1.63 10.89 6.54
C THR A 23 -0.61 11.55 5.60
N LEU A 24 -0.98 12.71 5.06
CA LEU A 24 -0.06 13.50 4.25
C LEU A 24 1.18 13.91 5.05
N SER A 25 1.02 14.26 6.31
CA SER A 25 2.15 14.63 7.19
C SER A 25 3.13 13.46 7.35
N GLU A 26 2.62 12.24 7.54
CA GLU A 26 3.46 11.03 7.60
C GLU A 26 4.14 10.74 6.26
N LEU A 27 3.42 10.92 5.15
CA LEU A 27 3.99 10.76 3.81
C LEU A 27 5.13 11.76 3.58
N ASP A 28 4.94 13.03 3.95
CA ASP A 28 5.98 14.04 3.81
C ASP A 28 7.23 13.69 4.61
N ALA A 29 7.05 13.16 5.83
CA ALA A 29 8.17 12.69 6.65
C ALA A 29 8.90 11.51 6.00
N ALA A 30 8.17 10.55 5.43
CA ALA A 30 8.74 9.41 4.73
C ALA A 30 9.51 9.85 3.49
N MET A 31 8.96 10.77 2.71
CA MET A 31 9.64 11.31 1.52
C MET A 31 10.89 12.09 1.90
N SER A 32 10.86 12.88 2.98
CA SER A 32 12.02 13.60 3.50
C SER A 32 13.13 12.66 3.99
N ALA A 33 12.75 11.46 4.43
CA ALA A 33 13.70 10.41 4.83
C ALA A 33 14.20 9.55 3.65
N HIS A 34 13.81 9.89 2.42
CA HIS A 34 14.17 9.19 1.19
C HIS A 34 13.71 7.72 1.16
N ALA A 35 12.50 7.45 1.64
CA ALA A 35 11.89 6.13 1.55
C ALA A 35 11.68 5.74 0.07
N ASP A 36 12.05 4.51 -0.29
CA ASP A 36 11.91 3.99 -1.66
C ASP A 36 10.59 3.26 -1.89
N ILE A 37 10.01 2.73 -0.82
CA ILE A 37 8.76 1.97 -0.85
C ILE A 37 7.82 2.55 0.20
N ILE A 38 6.68 3.05 -0.24
CA ILE A 38 5.67 3.64 0.62
C ILE A 38 4.45 2.73 0.66
N GLY A 39 4.06 2.31 1.86
CA GLY A 39 2.81 1.59 2.09
C GLY A 39 1.74 2.55 2.62
N ILE A 40 0.64 2.70 1.90
CA ILE A 40 -0.48 3.53 2.36
C ILE A 40 -1.49 2.62 3.04
N ASN A 41 -1.65 2.80 4.35
CA ASN A 41 -2.60 2.04 5.14
C ASN A 41 -3.97 2.70 5.10
N ASN A 42 -4.94 2.02 4.47
CA ASN A 42 -6.32 2.49 4.37
C ASN A 42 -7.13 2.28 5.63
N ARG A 43 -6.55 1.64 6.65
CA ARG A 43 -7.21 1.40 7.93
C ARG A 43 -6.87 2.51 8.92
N ASP A 44 -7.91 3.10 9.49
CA ASP A 44 -7.76 4.01 10.63
C ASP A 44 -7.40 3.19 11.86
N LEU A 45 -6.25 3.47 12.48
CA LEU A 45 -5.75 2.72 13.62
C LEU A 45 -6.52 3.00 14.93
N HIS A 46 -7.35 4.04 14.97
CA HIS A 46 -8.20 4.37 16.12
C HIS A 46 -9.57 3.72 16.04
N THR A 47 -10.19 3.73 14.85
CA THR A 47 -11.55 3.20 14.62
C THR A 47 -11.56 1.83 13.95
N PHE A 48 -10.43 1.39 13.38
CA PHE A 48 -10.25 0.17 12.58
C PHE A 48 -11.11 0.14 11.31
N THR A 49 -11.74 1.26 10.94
CA THR A 49 -12.45 1.36 9.66
C THR A 49 -11.48 1.53 8.51
N THR A 50 -11.84 0.98 7.34
CA THR A 50 -11.02 1.08 6.13
C THR A 50 -11.70 1.93 5.07
N ASN A 51 -10.89 2.70 4.32
CA ASN A 51 -11.39 3.52 3.23
C ASN A 51 -10.28 3.73 2.19
N LEU A 52 -10.50 3.25 0.96
CA LEU A 52 -9.53 3.41 -0.14
C LEU A 52 -9.34 4.87 -0.57
N ASP A 53 -10.19 5.77 -0.12
CA ASP A 53 -10.01 7.21 -0.36
C ASP A 53 -8.69 7.73 0.23
N VAL A 54 -8.15 7.06 1.25
CA VAL A 54 -6.83 7.40 1.81
C VAL A 54 -5.75 7.27 0.73
N THR A 55 -5.73 6.14 0.02
CA THR A 55 -4.80 5.93 -1.10
C THR A 55 -5.05 6.95 -2.22
N ALA A 56 -6.30 7.18 -2.58
CA ALA A 56 -6.66 8.15 -3.63
C ALA A 56 -6.17 9.56 -3.30
N ALA A 57 -6.33 9.98 -2.04
CA ALA A 57 -5.91 11.30 -1.58
C ALA A 57 -4.39 11.47 -1.56
N LEU A 58 -3.64 10.43 -1.20
CA LEU A 58 -2.18 10.49 -1.09
C LEU A 58 -1.47 10.23 -2.41
N ARG A 59 -2.10 9.54 -3.36
CA ARG A 59 -1.48 9.18 -4.65
C ARG A 59 -0.82 10.35 -5.38
N PRO A 60 -1.46 11.54 -5.51
CA PRO A 60 -0.85 12.67 -6.21
C PRO A 60 0.45 13.17 -5.59
N HIS A 61 0.69 12.86 -4.32
CA HIS A 61 1.87 13.30 -3.57
C HIS A 61 3.01 12.29 -3.57
N VAL A 62 2.83 11.13 -4.20
CA VAL A 62 3.85 10.08 -4.30
C VAL A 62 4.48 10.13 -5.68
N PRO A 63 5.81 10.37 -5.79
CA PRO A 63 6.49 10.39 -7.08
C PRO A 63 6.46 9.04 -7.79
N ASP A 64 6.50 9.05 -9.13
CA ASP A 64 6.44 7.83 -9.94
C ASP A 64 7.61 6.87 -9.70
N GLU A 65 8.77 7.38 -9.31
CA GLU A 65 9.95 6.55 -9.00
C GLU A 65 9.87 5.83 -7.65
N VAL A 66 8.92 6.20 -6.78
CA VAL A 66 8.68 5.54 -5.50
C VAL A 66 7.69 4.40 -5.69
N ILE A 67 8.01 3.24 -5.16
CA ILE A 67 7.08 2.08 -5.17
C ILE A 67 5.96 2.34 -4.16
N MET A 68 4.73 2.31 -4.64
CA MET A 68 3.55 2.57 -3.84
C MET A 68 2.75 1.29 -3.62
N VAL A 69 2.55 0.95 -2.35
CA VAL A 69 1.76 -0.22 -1.93
C VAL A 69 0.51 0.28 -1.23
N SER A 70 -0.66 -0.22 -1.58
CA SER A 70 -1.90 0.06 -0.85
C SER A 70 -2.23 -1.13 0.06
N GLU A 71 -2.53 -0.84 1.33
CA GLU A 71 -2.71 -1.84 2.39
C GLU A 71 -4.05 -1.68 3.07
N SER A 72 -4.71 -2.81 3.33
CA SER A 72 -6.01 -2.89 4.00
C SER A 72 -7.18 -2.33 3.19
N GLY A 73 -8.37 -2.82 3.49
CA GLY A 73 -9.60 -2.31 2.89
C GLY A 73 -9.86 -2.77 1.46
N ILE A 74 -9.11 -3.75 0.97
CA ILE A 74 -9.25 -4.30 -0.38
C ILE A 74 -10.08 -5.57 -0.26
N HIS A 75 -11.35 -5.49 -0.62
CA HIS A 75 -12.32 -6.56 -0.40
C HIS A 75 -12.89 -7.15 -1.70
N THR A 76 -12.95 -6.37 -2.77
CA THR A 76 -13.61 -6.73 -4.01
C THR A 76 -12.70 -6.52 -5.21
N LEU A 77 -13.05 -7.15 -6.33
CA LEU A 77 -12.38 -6.91 -7.61
C LEU A 77 -12.50 -5.44 -8.05
N LYS A 78 -13.62 -4.79 -7.71
CA LYS A 78 -13.82 -3.37 -7.97
C LYS A 78 -12.77 -2.52 -7.21
N ASP A 79 -12.43 -2.90 -5.99
CA ASP A 79 -11.38 -2.22 -5.21
C ASP A 79 -10.02 -2.39 -5.90
N VAL A 80 -9.71 -3.58 -6.39
CA VAL A 80 -8.48 -3.86 -7.13
C VAL A 80 -8.39 -2.98 -8.38
N HIS A 81 -9.46 -2.90 -9.17
CA HIS A 81 -9.49 -2.07 -10.37
C HIS A 81 -9.32 -0.58 -10.04
N ARG A 82 -9.92 -0.11 -8.95
CA ARG A 82 -9.74 1.28 -8.50
C ARG A 82 -8.27 1.58 -8.19
N LEU A 83 -7.58 0.66 -7.52
CA LEU A 83 -6.17 0.81 -7.20
C LEU A 83 -5.28 0.74 -8.46
N GLU A 84 -5.64 -0.09 -9.44
CA GLU A 84 -4.96 -0.12 -10.74
C GLU A 84 -5.09 1.22 -11.46
N GLU A 85 -6.28 1.82 -11.46
CA GLU A 85 -6.51 3.15 -12.04
C GLU A 85 -5.69 4.24 -11.36
N LEU A 86 -5.45 4.09 -10.04
CA LEU A 86 -4.58 4.98 -9.26
C LEU A 86 -3.10 4.69 -9.48
N ARG A 87 -2.75 3.70 -10.30
CA ARG A 87 -1.37 3.30 -10.62
C ARG A 87 -0.57 2.91 -9.37
N VAL A 88 -1.21 2.18 -8.47
CA VAL A 88 -0.56 1.55 -7.33
C VAL A 88 0.27 0.38 -7.82
N ASP A 89 1.51 0.26 -7.37
CA ASP A 89 2.43 -0.78 -7.82
C ASP A 89 2.12 -2.15 -7.23
N ALA A 90 1.64 -2.18 -5.99
CA ALA A 90 1.34 -3.44 -5.29
C ALA A 90 0.21 -3.24 -4.27
N MET A 91 -0.41 -4.36 -3.90
CA MET A 91 -1.47 -4.40 -2.89
C MET A 91 -1.09 -5.41 -1.81
N LEU A 92 -1.25 -5.02 -0.56
CA LEU A 92 -1.08 -5.92 0.58
C LEU A 92 -2.45 -6.33 1.09
N ILE A 93 -2.79 -7.61 0.89
CA ILE A 93 -4.10 -8.17 1.21
C ILE A 93 -3.91 -9.35 2.16
N GLY A 94 -4.49 -9.25 3.35
CA GLY A 94 -4.41 -10.34 4.34
C GLY A 94 -5.79 -10.90 4.68
N GLU A 95 -6.64 -10.08 5.26
CA GLU A 95 -7.94 -10.49 5.81
C GLU A 95 -8.83 -11.24 4.80
N GLU A 96 -8.96 -10.70 3.59
CA GLU A 96 -9.78 -11.30 2.53
C GLU A 96 -9.25 -12.68 2.07
N LEU A 97 -7.95 -12.87 2.11
CA LEU A 97 -7.34 -14.14 1.70
C LEU A 97 -7.40 -15.17 2.83
N VAL A 98 -7.16 -14.74 4.07
CA VAL A 98 -7.19 -15.61 5.24
C VAL A 98 -8.61 -16.11 5.54
N SER A 99 -9.60 -15.23 5.35
CA SER A 99 -11.02 -15.56 5.61
C SER A 99 -11.73 -16.22 4.43
N ALA A 100 -11.09 -16.32 3.26
CA ALA A 100 -11.68 -16.90 2.07
C ALA A 100 -11.92 -18.40 2.23
N THR A 101 -13.05 -18.91 1.71
CA THR A 101 -13.36 -20.32 1.67
C THR A 101 -12.39 -21.08 0.75
N ASP A 102 -12.03 -20.47 -0.37
CA ASP A 102 -11.05 -20.99 -1.33
C ASP A 102 -10.00 -19.92 -1.58
N THR A 103 -8.91 -19.94 -0.83
CA THR A 103 -7.85 -18.93 -0.90
C THR A 103 -7.18 -18.89 -2.28
N PRO A 104 -6.81 -20.04 -2.92
CA PRO A 104 -6.23 -19.99 -4.27
C PRO A 104 -7.14 -19.33 -5.30
N ALA A 105 -8.44 -19.62 -5.24
CA ALA A 105 -9.43 -19.00 -6.15
C ALA A 105 -9.52 -17.50 -5.92
N ARG A 106 -9.47 -17.05 -4.66
CA ARG A 106 -9.52 -15.63 -4.31
C ARG A 106 -8.28 -14.88 -4.80
N VAL A 107 -7.10 -15.47 -4.66
CA VAL A 107 -5.85 -14.93 -5.20
C VAL A 107 -5.94 -14.77 -6.72
N ARG A 108 -6.41 -15.82 -7.41
CA ARG A 108 -6.59 -15.74 -8.87
C ARG A 108 -7.54 -14.63 -9.27
N GLN A 109 -8.64 -14.44 -8.53
CA GLN A 109 -9.60 -13.38 -8.78
C GLN A 109 -8.96 -11.99 -8.67
N PHE A 110 -8.16 -11.75 -7.64
CA PHE A 110 -7.51 -10.46 -7.42
C PHE A 110 -6.35 -10.19 -8.38
N THR A 111 -5.75 -11.22 -8.98
CA THR A 111 -4.64 -11.08 -9.91
C THR A 111 -5.08 -11.06 -11.38
N GLN A 112 -6.37 -11.19 -11.66
CA GLN A 112 -6.89 -11.06 -13.02
C GLN A 112 -6.79 -9.61 -13.49
N ARG A 113 -5.94 -9.38 -14.48
CA ARG A 113 -5.89 -8.09 -15.16
C ARG A 113 -7.13 -7.91 -16.03
N ASN A 114 -7.58 -6.68 -16.15
CA ASN A 114 -8.60 -6.32 -17.13
C ASN A 114 -8.05 -6.66 -18.52
N LYS A 115 -8.78 -7.54 -19.25
CA LYS A 115 -8.35 -7.98 -20.58
C LYS A 115 -8.46 -6.91 -21.66
N ASP A 116 -8.96 -5.73 -21.30
CA ASP A 116 -9.21 -4.60 -22.21
C ASP A 116 -8.08 -3.56 -22.20
N GLU A 117 -6.96 -3.86 -21.55
CA GLU A 117 -5.76 -3.04 -21.59
C GLU A 117 -4.72 -3.56 -22.59
#